data_0b7a2e6fb899bd74d59bb75956c87f79
#
_entry.id   0b7a2e6fb899bd74d59bb75956c87f79
#
_cell.length_a   1.000
_cell.length_b   1.000
_cell.length_c   1.000
_cell.angle_alpha   90.00
_cell.angle_beta   90.00
_cell.angle_gamma   90.00
#
_symmetry.space_group_name_H-M   'P 1'
#
loop_
_entity.id
_entity.type
_entity.pdbx_description
1 polymer ?
#
loop_
_entity_poly.entity_id
_entity_poly.type
_entity_poly.pdbx_seq_one_letter_code
_entity_poly.pdbx_strand_id
1 'polypeptide(L)' 'GRVVILDKSNTIMSVLGYNPDPKRGGNYNVPQADWIEGIFSGTHGSYWDQAGNLYVQDWNVDGRIMKLVRKPVTK' A
#
# COMPACT_ATOMS: atom_id res chain seq x y z
N GLY A 1 -8.21 0.54 -0.27
CA GLY A 1 -7.13 -0.13 -0.97
C GLY A 1 -6.16 -0.83 -0.04
N ARG A 2 -5.51 -1.82 -0.54
CA ARG A 2 -4.50 -2.56 0.21
C ARG A 2 -3.57 -3.28 -0.74
N VAL A 3 -2.43 -3.71 -0.23
CA VAL A 3 -1.50 -4.60 -0.92
C VAL A 3 -1.44 -5.93 -0.16
N VAL A 4 -1.57 -7.02 -0.87
CA VAL A 4 -1.49 -8.37 -0.29
C VAL A 4 -0.25 -9.06 -0.85
N ILE A 5 0.61 -9.57 0.04
CA ILE A 5 1.79 -10.34 -0.35
C ILE A 5 1.48 -11.82 -0.16
N LEU A 6 1.68 -12.58 -1.23
CA LEU A 6 1.46 -14.03 -1.25
C LEU A 6 2.80 -14.76 -1.37
N ASP A 7 2.85 -15.97 -0.82
CA ASP A 7 3.95 -16.89 -1.10
C ASP A 7 3.72 -17.66 -2.41
N LYS A 8 4.62 -18.58 -2.73
CA LYS A 8 4.54 -19.37 -3.96
C LYS A 8 3.32 -20.30 -4.01
N SER A 9 2.71 -20.58 -2.87
CA SER A 9 1.51 -21.41 -2.75
C SER A 9 0.22 -20.57 -2.73
N ASN A 10 0.33 -19.25 -3.00
CA ASN A 10 -0.77 -18.30 -2.92
C ASN A 10 -1.35 -18.12 -1.50
N THR A 11 -0.56 -18.45 -0.48
CA THR A 11 -0.92 -18.20 0.91
C THR A 11 -0.60 -16.75 1.27
N ILE A 12 -1.53 -16.07 1.93
CA ILE A 12 -1.33 -14.68 2.34
C ILE A 12 -0.25 -14.61 3.42
N MET A 13 0.82 -13.87 3.11
CA MET A 13 1.92 -13.61 4.05
C MET A 13 1.76 -12.29 4.79
N SER A 14 1.26 -11.27 4.11
CA SER A 14 1.08 -9.93 4.68
C SER A 14 -0.04 -9.19 3.97
N VAL A 15 -0.72 -8.34 4.73
CA VAL A 15 -1.67 -7.35 4.20
C VAL A 15 -1.17 -5.98 4.61
N LEU A 16 -0.92 -5.10 3.64
CA LEU A 16 -0.30 -3.80 3.85
C LEU A 16 -1.27 -2.68 3.53
N GLY A 17 -1.26 -1.66 4.38
CA GLY A 17 -1.90 -0.39 4.09
C GLY A 17 -3.42 -0.44 4.00
N TYR A 18 -4.07 -1.44 4.58
CA TYR A 18 -5.53 -1.53 4.57
C TYR A 18 -6.17 -0.34 5.29
N ASN A 19 -7.10 0.31 4.61
CA ASN A 19 -7.86 1.40 5.19
C ASN A 19 -9.30 0.93 5.43
N PRO A 20 -9.73 0.81 6.70
CA PRO A 20 -11.08 0.34 7.02
C PRO A 20 -12.16 1.41 6.83
N ASP A 21 -11.78 2.68 6.63
CA ASP A 21 -12.76 3.75 6.45
C ASP A 21 -13.39 3.64 5.05
N PRO A 22 -14.71 3.38 4.94
CA PRO A 22 -15.35 3.24 3.64
C PRO A 22 -15.37 4.53 2.81
N LYS A 23 -15.14 5.68 3.43
CA LYS A 23 -15.07 6.97 2.72
C LYS A 23 -13.68 7.23 2.13
N ARG A 24 -12.64 6.57 2.65
CA ARG A 24 -11.25 6.79 2.25
C ARG A 24 -10.62 5.57 1.59
N GLY A 25 -11.04 4.38 1.98
CA GLY A 25 -10.56 3.14 1.38
C GLY A 25 -11.27 2.87 0.04
N GLY A 26 -10.49 2.71 -1.03
CA GLY A 26 -11.04 2.51 -2.37
C GLY A 26 -11.61 3.76 -2.99
N ASN A 27 -11.27 4.93 -2.49
CA ASN A 27 -11.75 6.21 -2.99
C ASN A 27 -10.60 6.99 -3.64
N TYR A 28 -10.75 7.35 -4.89
CA TYR A 28 -9.74 8.08 -5.66
C TYR A 28 -9.77 9.60 -5.44
N ASN A 29 -10.74 10.10 -4.70
CA ASN A 29 -10.94 11.53 -4.45
C ASN A 29 -10.58 11.95 -3.03
N VAL A 30 -9.72 11.17 -2.36
CA VAL A 30 -9.28 11.51 -1.00
C VAL A 30 -8.31 12.69 -1.07
N PRO A 31 -8.63 13.84 -0.44
CA PRO A 31 -7.73 14.99 -0.44
C PRO A 31 -6.44 14.68 0.31
N GLN A 32 -5.37 15.35 -0.10
CA GLN A 32 -4.04 15.15 0.49
C GLN A 32 -4.02 15.33 2.00
N ALA A 33 -4.82 16.25 2.53
CA ALA A 33 -4.92 16.48 3.96
C ALA A 33 -5.46 15.28 4.74
N ASP A 34 -6.17 14.36 4.08
CA ASP A 34 -6.74 13.16 4.70
C ASP A 34 -5.88 11.91 4.48
N TRP A 35 -4.73 12.05 3.83
CA TRP A 35 -3.81 10.92 3.64
C TRP A 35 -3.18 10.50 4.95
N ILE A 36 -3.04 9.20 5.13
CA ILE A 36 -2.37 8.60 6.28
C ILE A 36 -1.13 7.87 5.75
N GLU A 37 0.03 8.13 6.33
CA GLU A 37 1.25 7.45 5.95
C GLU A 37 1.12 5.94 6.14
N GLY A 38 1.48 5.18 5.11
CA GLY A 38 1.41 3.73 5.13
C GLY A 38 0.01 3.15 4.91
N ILE A 39 -1.01 3.98 4.72
CA ILE A 39 -2.40 3.56 4.49
C ILE A 39 -2.83 4.05 3.11
N PHE A 40 -3.40 3.14 2.32
CA PHE A 40 -3.75 3.42 0.93
C PHE A 40 -5.21 3.82 0.77
N SER A 41 -5.46 4.66 -0.24
CA SER A 41 -6.83 5.00 -0.66
C SER A 41 -7.25 4.17 -1.88
N GLY A 42 -6.44 4.15 -2.92
CA GLY A 42 -6.73 3.39 -4.13
C GLY A 42 -5.46 2.91 -4.80
N THR A 43 -4.95 1.78 -4.36
CA THR A 43 -3.74 1.19 -4.92
C THR A 43 -3.95 0.82 -6.39
N HIS A 44 -2.96 1.14 -7.24
CA HIS A 44 -3.05 0.87 -8.68
C HIS A 44 -1.89 0.02 -9.18
N GLY A 45 -0.66 0.42 -8.91
CA GLY A 45 0.52 -0.29 -9.36
C GLY A 45 1.54 -0.47 -8.25
N SER A 46 2.44 -1.44 -8.42
CA SER A 46 3.49 -1.70 -7.43
C SER A 46 4.77 -2.16 -8.12
N TYR A 47 5.89 -1.98 -7.42
CA TYR A 47 7.20 -2.30 -7.92
C TYR A 47 8.15 -2.62 -6.75
N TRP A 48 8.92 -3.69 -6.89
CA TRP A 48 9.96 -4.07 -5.94
C TRP A 48 11.31 -3.52 -6.38
N ASP A 49 12.13 -3.00 -5.44
CA ASP A 49 13.53 -2.74 -5.73
C ASP A 49 14.40 -3.95 -5.35
N GLN A 50 15.69 -3.87 -5.66
CA GLN A 50 16.61 -4.97 -5.39
C GLN A 50 16.87 -5.20 -3.90
N ALA A 51 16.66 -4.18 -3.07
CA ALA A 51 16.81 -4.29 -1.62
C ALA A 51 15.57 -4.91 -0.95
N GLY A 52 14.51 -5.17 -1.70
CA GLY A 52 13.28 -5.76 -1.19
C GLY A 52 12.28 -4.75 -0.66
N ASN A 53 12.46 -3.47 -0.97
CA ASN A 53 11.47 -2.45 -0.66
C ASN A 53 10.38 -2.42 -1.72
N LEU A 54 9.17 -2.11 -1.30
CA LEU A 54 8.00 -2.07 -2.18
C LEU A 54 7.57 -0.62 -2.41
N TYR A 55 7.42 -0.25 -3.67
CA TYR A 55 6.87 1.04 -4.07
C TYR A 55 5.44 0.81 -4.54
N VAL A 56 4.50 1.58 -4.00
CA VAL A 56 3.07 1.44 -4.33
C VAL A 56 2.54 2.77 -4.80
N GLN A 57 1.94 2.76 -5.98
CA GLN A 57 1.22 3.91 -6.49
C GLN A 57 -0.18 3.92 -5.89
N ASP A 58 -0.49 4.95 -5.12
CA ASP A 58 -1.82 5.19 -4.59
C ASP A 58 -2.53 6.16 -5.52
N TRP A 59 -3.42 5.63 -6.35
CA TRP A 59 -4.07 6.39 -7.40
C TRP A 59 -5.26 7.16 -6.84
N ASN A 60 -5.09 8.47 -6.71
CA ASN A 60 -6.16 9.39 -6.35
C ASN A 60 -5.95 10.73 -7.08
N VAL A 61 -6.84 11.70 -6.87
CA VAL A 61 -6.80 12.97 -7.62
C VAL A 61 -5.47 13.72 -7.49
N ASP A 62 -4.81 13.63 -6.34
CA ASP A 62 -3.52 14.29 -6.13
C ASP A 62 -2.34 13.39 -6.46
N GLY A 63 -2.56 12.09 -6.55
CA GLY A 63 -1.53 11.10 -6.85
C GLY A 63 -0.43 11.01 -5.80
N ARG A 64 -0.02 9.81 -5.42
CA ARG A 64 1.16 9.64 -4.58
C ARG A 64 1.81 8.28 -4.82
N ILE A 65 3.10 8.20 -4.53
CA ILE A 65 3.85 6.95 -4.51
C ILE A 65 4.41 6.78 -3.12
N MET A 66 4.16 5.61 -2.53
CA MET A 66 4.70 5.27 -1.22
C MET A 66 5.79 4.22 -1.35
N LYS A 67 6.90 4.45 -0.66
CA LYS A 67 7.96 3.46 -0.48
C LYS A 67 7.76 2.76 0.86
N LEU A 68 7.54 1.46 0.81
CA LEU A 68 7.44 0.61 1.99
C LEU A 68 8.78 -0.08 2.21
N VAL A 69 9.51 0.36 3.23
CA VAL A 69 10.83 -0.16 3.52
C VAL A 69 10.71 -1.50 4.25
N ARG A 70 11.35 -2.54 3.68
CA ARG A 70 11.40 -3.84 4.31
C ARG A 70 12.28 -3.78 5.55
N LYS A 71 11.73 -4.23 6.68
CA LYS A 71 12.50 -4.36 7.92
C LYS A 71 12.92 -5.80 8.14
N PRO A 72 14.10 -6.02 8.74
CA PRO A 72 14.50 -7.38 9.11
C PRO A 72 13.49 -8.01 10.06
N VAL A 73 13.27 -9.31 9.88
CA VAL A 73 12.45 -10.07 10.83
C VAL A 73 13.27 -10.28 12.10
N THR A 74 12.77 -9.75 13.23
CA THR A 74 13.35 -9.99 14.54
C THR A 74 12.55 -11.06 15.26
N LYS A 75 13.25 -12.04 15.77
CA LYS A 75 12.63 -13.13 16.54
C LYS A 75 12.82 -12.88 18.02
#